data_59e648a1072c71908e1e826c1f58cd41
#
_entry.id   59e648a1072c71908e1e826c1f58cd41
#
_cell.length_a   1.000
_cell.length_b   1.000
_cell.length_c   1.000
_cell.angle_alpha   90.00
_cell.angle_beta   90.00
_cell.angle_gamma   90.00
#
_symmetry.space_group_name_H-M   'P 1'
#
loop_
_entity.id
_entity.type
_entity.pdbx_description
1 polymer ?
#
loop_
_entity_poly.entity_id
_entity_poly.type
_entity_poly.pdbx_seq_one_letter_code
_entity_poly.pdbx_strand_id
1 'polypeptide(L)'
;AALALENGCDLNCGCTYEYILQAYKQGKVTEEEIRRSAERLFTTRYLLGLFDHSSLDEIPYNVVGCKEHRELAYQAAVESCVLLKNDGTLPLSLKDNKRMAVIGPNADSHAALVGNYNGTPPRSITVVEGITRICEDTGWDVNYAEGCLLYDDPSVRKVFQNYRIPEAVALAESCDLAIVCVGLDSTLEGEQGDVGNAFASGDKPDLLLPKIQRDLVEQVIATGTPVILIDLAGSPIDLSAYEDQVPAILHAWYPGGEGGRAIADILFGKVSPGGKLPLTFYY
;
A
#
# COMPACT_ATOMS: atom_id res chain seq x y z
N ALA A 1 14.29 12.07 28.33
CA ALA A 1 14.17 10.87 29.17
C ALA A 1 13.77 11.22 30.61
N ALA A 2 14.65 11.94 31.38
CA ALA A 2 14.41 12.20 32.79
C ALA A 2 13.06 12.86 33.09
N LEU A 3 12.76 13.98 32.45
CA LEU A 3 11.48 14.70 32.64
C LEU A 3 10.24 13.84 32.32
N ALA A 4 10.33 12.98 31.29
CA ALA A 4 9.24 12.09 30.94
C ALA A 4 9.01 11.03 32.04
N LEU A 5 10.08 10.40 32.54
CA LEU A 5 9.99 9.42 33.62
C LEU A 5 9.46 10.04 34.91
N GLU A 6 9.97 11.23 35.30
CA GLU A 6 9.53 11.98 36.47
C GLU A 6 8.04 12.31 36.42
N ASN A 7 7.50 12.63 35.23
CA ASN A 7 6.09 12.92 35.01
C ASN A 7 5.23 11.67 34.73
N GLY A 8 5.75 10.47 34.95
CA GLY A 8 4.99 9.23 34.93
C GLY A 8 4.81 8.57 33.57
N CYS A 9 5.64 8.91 32.57
CA CYS A 9 5.72 8.16 31.33
C CYS A 9 6.55 6.88 31.59
N ASP A 10 5.86 5.78 31.88
CA ASP A 10 6.50 4.53 32.25
C ASP A 10 6.97 3.73 31.02
N LEU A 11 6.30 3.88 29.89
CA LEU A 11 6.63 3.24 28.61
C LEU A 11 6.91 4.29 27.54
N ASN A 12 8.02 4.14 26.83
CA ASN A 12 8.38 5.00 25.71
C ASN A 12 8.32 4.23 24.38
N CYS A 13 7.49 4.69 23.45
CA CYS A 13 7.47 4.23 22.08
C CYS A 13 8.40 5.11 21.24
N GLY A 14 9.66 4.74 21.15
CA GLY A 14 10.71 5.49 20.48
C GLY A 14 12.06 5.33 21.18
N CYS A 15 13.04 6.16 20.86
CA CYS A 15 14.43 6.03 21.32
C CYS A 15 14.78 6.91 22.53
N THR A 16 13.82 7.67 23.10
CA THR A 16 14.12 8.63 24.19
C THR A 16 14.68 7.93 25.44
N TYR A 17 14.17 6.73 25.77
CA TYR A 17 14.59 6.00 26.99
C TYR A 17 15.91 5.23 26.84
N GLU A 18 16.51 5.19 25.67
CA GLU A 18 17.91 4.76 25.49
C GLU A 18 18.87 5.64 26.32
N TYR A 19 18.48 6.90 26.60
CA TYR A 19 19.24 7.86 27.40
C TYR A 19 18.97 7.79 28.91
N ILE A 20 18.14 6.86 29.40
CA ILE A 20 17.77 6.80 30.82
C ILE A 20 19.00 6.47 31.71
N LEU A 21 19.88 5.58 31.26
CA LEU A 21 21.10 5.23 31.94
C LEU A 21 22.08 6.44 32.03
N GLN A 22 22.11 7.25 30.99
CA GLN A 22 22.92 8.48 31.00
C GLN A 22 22.34 9.51 31.97
N ALA A 23 21.00 9.66 31.98
CA ALA A 23 20.32 10.55 32.95
C ALA A 23 20.56 10.12 34.39
N TYR A 24 20.51 8.82 34.66
CA TYR A 24 20.89 8.27 36.00
C TYR A 24 22.31 8.60 36.40
N LYS A 25 23.29 8.34 35.51
CA LYS A 25 24.71 8.69 35.77
C LYS A 25 24.94 10.18 36.00
N GLN A 26 24.09 11.04 35.47
CA GLN A 26 24.12 12.50 35.68
C GLN A 26 23.34 12.96 36.92
N GLY A 27 22.75 12.04 37.66
CA GLY A 27 21.95 12.36 38.86
C GLY A 27 20.60 13.04 38.54
N LYS A 28 20.11 12.94 37.29
CA LYS A 28 18.84 13.52 36.86
C LYS A 28 17.65 12.61 37.10
N VAL A 29 17.91 11.33 37.34
CA VAL A 29 16.94 10.29 37.64
C VAL A 29 17.50 9.42 38.73
N THR A 30 16.66 9.01 39.66
CA THR A 30 16.99 8.12 40.75
C THR A 30 16.70 6.67 40.44
N GLU A 31 17.33 5.75 41.12
CA GLU A 31 17.01 4.32 41.03
C GLU A 31 15.57 4.04 41.46
N GLU A 32 15.08 4.77 42.46
CA GLU A 32 13.70 4.65 42.97
C GLU A 32 12.67 5.02 41.90
N GLU A 33 12.91 6.07 41.10
CA GLU A 33 12.01 6.45 39.99
C GLU A 33 12.00 5.40 38.90
N ILE A 34 13.16 4.86 38.53
CA ILE A 34 13.27 3.77 37.55
C ILE A 34 12.55 2.51 38.07
N ARG A 35 12.76 2.13 39.32
CA ARG A 35 12.13 0.99 39.97
C ARG A 35 10.62 1.11 39.96
N ARG A 36 10.09 2.25 40.37
CA ARG A 36 8.64 2.53 40.38
C ARG A 36 8.01 2.40 39.00
N SER A 37 8.67 2.91 37.97
CA SER A 37 8.21 2.80 36.59
C SER A 37 8.24 1.33 36.12
N ALA A 38 9.34 0.62 36.39
CA ALA A 38 9.46 -0.80 36.09
C ALA A 38 8.39 -1.65 36.80
N GLU A 39 8.12 -1.39 38.08
CA GLU A 39 7.09 -2.09 38.84
C GLU A 39 5.72 -1.96 38.18
N ARG A 40 5.35 -0.78 37.69
CA ARG A 40 4.08 -0.56 37.01
C ARG A 40 4.00 -1.37 35.71
N LEU A 41 5.07 -1.36 34.91
CA LEU A 41 5.12 -2.11 33.66
C LEU A 41 5.08 -3.64 33.92
N PHE A 42 5.88 -4.13 34.86
CA PHE A 42 5.93 -5.55 35.19
C PHE A 42 4.64 -6.04 35.87
N THR A 43 3.97 -5.18 36.66
CA THR A 43 2.65 -5.51 37.22
C THR A 43 1.65 -5.79 36.13
N THR A 44 1.59 -4.94 35.08
CA THR A 44 0.73 -5.18 33.93
C THR A 44 1.04 -6.49 33.22
N ARG A 45 2.34 -6.76 32.98
CA ARG A 45 2.77 -8.04 32.38
C ARG A 45 2.41 -9.25 33.23
N TYR A 46 2.55 -9.13 34.56
CA TYR A 46 2.17 -10.18 35.49
C TYR A 46 0.67 -10.46 35.44
N LEU A 47 -0.15 -9.42 35.46
CA LEU A 47 -1.59 -9.54 35.37
C LEU A 47 -2.06 -10.15 34.03
N LEU A 48 -1.29 -9.93 32.96
CA LEU A 48 -1.53 -10.53 31.65
C LEU A 48 -1.05 -11.99 31.56
N GLY A 49 -0.43 -12.54 32.59
CA GLY A 49 0.11 -13.92 32.59
C GLY A 49 1.34 -14.12 31.72
N LEU A 50 2.06 -13.03 31.36
CA LEU A 50 3.22 -13.12 30.43
C LEU A 50 4.44 -13.85 31.02
N PHE A 51 4.41 -14.18 32.32
CA PHE A 51 5.46 -14.96 32.97
C PHE A 51 5.06 -16.45 33.17
N ASP A 52 3.82 -16.79 32.83
CA ASP A 52 3.29 -18.13 32.93
C ASP A 52 3.30 -18.78 31.55
N HIS A 53 3.51 -20.11 31.52
CA HIS A 53 3.37 -20.85 30.28
C HIS A 53 1.91 -20.92 29.86
N SER A 54 1.64 -20.64 28.59
CA SER A 54 0.31 -20.70 27.98
C SER A 54 0.30 -21.64 26.78
N SER A 55 -0.87 -22.10 26.38
CA SER A 55 -1.04 -22.88 25.15
C SER A 55 -0.67 -22.09 23.89
N LEU A 56 -0.62 -20.76 23.97
CA LEU A 56 -0.21 -19.89 22.85
C LEU A 56 1.29 -19.99 22.57
N ASP A 57 2.11 -20.34 23.60
CA ASP A 57 3.56 -20.50 23.45
C ASP A 57 3.93 -21.73 22.60
N GLU A 58 2.98 -22.65 22.43
CA GLU A 58 3.15 -23.85 21.63
C GLU A 58 2.78 -23.68 20.16
N ILE A 59 2.26 -22.50 19.78
CA ILE A 59 1.92 -22.22 18.38
C ILE A 59 3.21 -22.18 17.55
N PRO A 60 3.39 -23.11 16.60
CA PRO A 60 4.63 -23.18 15.84
C PRO A 60 4.72 -22.05 14.82
N TYR A 61 5.95 -21.61 14.51
CA TYR A 61 6.20 -20.50 13.59
C TYR A 61 5.64 -20.74 12.18
N ASN A 62 5.48 -21.98 11.72
CA ASN A 62 4.91 -22.30 10.41
C ASN A 62 3.41 -21.96 10.26
N VAL A 63 2.74 -21.54 11.34
CA VAL A 63 1.38 -20.97 11.27
C VAL A 63 1.41 -19.57 10.66
N VAL A 64 2.53 -18.84 10.79
CA VAL A 64 2.68 -17.50 10.22
C VAL A 64 2.63 -17.58 8.69
N GLY A 65 1.63 -16.92 8.10
CA GLY A 65 1.43 -16.91 6.65
C GLY A 65 1.11 -18.27 6.04
N CYS A 66 0.54 -19.20 6.83
CA CYS A 66 0.06 -20.48 6.33
C CYS A 66 -1.00 -20.31 5.23
N LYS A 67 -1.38 -21.39 4.57
CA LYS A 67 -2.33 -21.36 3.46
C LYS A 67 -3.66 -20.73 3.89
N GLU A 68 -4.16 -21.08 5.05
CA GLU A 68 -5.42 -20.59 5.61
C GLU A 68 -5.37 -19.07 5.85
N HIS A 69 -4.28 -18.56 6.40
CA HIS A 69 -4.08 -17.13 6.61
C HIS A 69 -3.99 -16.36 5.28
N ARG A 70 -3.32 -16.93 4.27
CA ARG A 70 -3.23 -16.31 2.95
C ARG A 70 -4.57 -16.29 2.23
N GLU A 71 -5.36 -17.34 2.37
CA GLU A 71 -6.71 -17.38 1.78
C GLU A 71 -7.66 -16.38 2.46
N LEU A 72 -7.54 -16.21 3.79
CA LEU A 72 -8.26 -15.16 4.51
C LEU A 72 -7.81 -13.75 4.06
N ALA A 73 -6.50 -13.53 3.88
CA ALA A 73 -5.97 -12.28 3.35
C ALA A 73 -6.48 -11.98 1.92
N TYR A 74 -6.57 -13.01 1.07
CA TYR A 74 -7.16 -12.89 -0.25
C TYR A 74 -8.64 -12.49 -0.17
N GLN A 75 -9.42 -13.16 0.66
CA GLN A 75 -10.84 -12.84 0.85
C GLN A 75 -11.01 -11.39 1.35
N ALA A 76 -10.22 -10.97 2.34
CA ALA A 76 -10.24 -9.60 2.84
C ALA A 76 -9.90 -8.59 1.72
N ALA A 77 -8.92 -8.88 0.88
CA ALA A 77 -8.56 -8.04 -0.26
C ALA A 77 -9.71 -7.91 -1.27
N VAL A 78 -10.39 -9.01 -1.61
CA VAL A 78 -11.56 -8.98 -2.52
C VAL A 78 -12.69 -8.16 -1.93
N GLU A 79 -13.00 -8.38 -0.64
CA GLU A 79 -14.12 -7.70 0.03
C GLU A 79 -13.85 -6.22 0.32
N SER A 80 -12.58 -5.80 0.35
CA SER A 80 -12.20 -4.39 0.56
C SER A 80 -12.19 -3.58 -0.74
N CYS A 81 -11.87 -4.18 -1.89
CA CYS A 81 -11.82 -3.48 -3.17
C CYS A 81 -13.15 -2.84 -3.54
N VAL A 82 -13.12 -1.57 -3.94
CA VAL A 82 -14.31 -0.78 -4.31
C VAL A 82 -14.29 -0.45 -5.80
N LEU A 83 -15.25 -0.94 -6.54
CA LEU A 83 -15.44 -0.57 -7.94
C LEU A 83 -16.17 0.78 -7.99
N LEU A 84 -15.41 1.86 -8.19
CA LEU A 84 -15.93 3.23 -8.22
C LEU A 84 -16.68 3.55 -9.50
N LYS A 85 -16.20 3.01 -10.62
CA LYS A 85 -16.82 3.17 -11.94
C LYS A 85 -16.66 1.91 -12.78
N ASN A 86 -17.68 1.60 -13.56
CA ASN A 86 -17.62 0.60 -14.64
C ASN A 86 -18.74 0.89 -15.65
N ASP A 87 -18.37 1.19 -16.87
CA ASP A 87 -19.30 1.41 -17.98
C ASP A 87 -19.71 0.11 -18.70
N GLY A 88 -19.32 -1.05 -18.17
CA GLY A 88 -19.52 -2.37 -18.74
C GLY A 88 -18.26 -2.97 -19.35
N THR A 89 -17.10 -2.31 -19.25
CA THR A 89 -15.81 -2.84 -19.68
C THR A 89 -15.36 -4.02 -18.83
N LEU A 90 -15.62 -3.97 -17.54
CA LEU A 90 -15.38 -5.10 -16.63
C LEU A 90 -16.63 -5.96 -16.48
N PRO A 91 -16.47 -7.30 -16.36
CA PRO A 91 -15.22 -8.04 -16.34
C PRO A 91 -14.58 -8.24 -17.72
N LEU A 92 -13.25 -8.32 -17.75
CA LEU A 92 -12.50 -8.71 -18.94
C LEU A 92 -12.71 -10.20 -19.24
N SER A 93 -12.68 -10.55 -20.53
CA SER A 93 -12.83 -11.95 -20.95
C SER A 93 -11.46 -12.63 -21.09
N LEU A 94 -11.25 -13.75 -20.39
CA LEU A 94 -10.05 -14.59 -20.58
C LEU A 94 -9.96 -15.25 -21.97
N LYS A 95 -11.05 -15.20 -22.74
CA LYS A 95 -11.11 -15.74 -24.13
C LYS A 95 -10.64 -14.73 -25.17
N ASP A 96 -10.44 -13.49 -24.77
CA ASP A 96 -9.94 -12.47 -25.69
C ASP A 96 -8.49 -12.77 -26.06
N ASN A 97 -8.13 -12.39 -27.28
CA ASN A 97 -6.77 -12.49 -27.80
C ASN A 97 -6.27 -11.07 -28.07
N LYS A 98 -5.78 -10.43 -27.03
CA LYS A 98 -5.45 -9.00 -27.00
C LYS A 98 -4.14 -8.74 -26.29
N ARG A 99 -3.58 -7.56 -26.53
CA ARG A 99 -2.40 -7.05 -25.84
C ARG A 99 -2.83 -6.10 -24.72
N MET A 100 -2.23 -6.27 -23.57
CA MET A 100 -2.47 -5.47 -22.38
C MET A 100 -1.19 -4.79 -21.93
N ALA A 101 -1.27 -3.49 -21.68
CA ALA A 101 -0.24 -2.74 -20.97
C ALA A 101 -0.64 -2.63 -19.49
N VAL A 102 0.23 -3.06 -18.57
CA VAL A 102 0.11 -2.80 -17.14
C VAL A 102 1.13 -1.74 -16.80
N ILE A 103 0.69 -0.57 -16.36
CA ILE A 103 1.50 0.65 -16.28
C ILE A 103 1.38 1.24 -14.87
N GLY A 104 2.44 1.86 -14.39
CA GLY A 104 2.41 2.71 -13.20
C GLY A 104 3.31 2.27 -12.07
N PRO A 105 3.65 3.20 -11.15
CA PRO A 105 4.59 2.95 -10.06
C PRO A 105 4.07 1.93 -9.04
N ASN A 106 2.76 1.78 -8.92
CA ASN A 106 2.12 0.84 -7.99
C ASN A 106 1.84 -0.52 -8.63
N ALA A 107 2.06 -0.70 -9.95
CA ALA A 107 1.74 -1.93 -10.67
C ALA A 107 2.59 -3.13 -10.21
N ASP A 108 3.89 -2.93 -10.02
CA ASP A 108 4.84 -3.97 -9.57
C ASP A 108 5.52 -3.58 -8.25
N SER A 109 4.80 -2.95 -7.35
CA SER A 109 5.27 -2.50 -6.04
C SER A 109 4.74 -3.39 -4.92
N HIS A 110 5.66 -4.03 -4.18
CA HIS A 110 5.31 -4.74 -2.95
C HIS A 110 4.97 -3.79 -1.81
N ALA A 111 5.57 -2.58 -1.79
CA ALA A 111 5.30 -1.56 -0.79
C ALA A 111 3.87 -1.02 -0.88
N ALA A 112 3.38 -0.81 -2.11
CA ALA A 112 2.01 -0.35 -2.35
C ALA A 112 0.91 -1.35 -1.93
N LEU A 113 1.28 -2.60 -1.62
CA LEU A 113 0.31 -3.60 -1.15
C LEU A 113 0.02 -3.51 0.35
N VAL A 114 0.94 -2.99 1.16
CA VAL A 114 0.91 -3.20 2.61
C VAL A 114 0.71 -1.91 3.44
N GLY A 115 0.92 -0.74 2.87
CA GLY A 115 0.77 0.52 3.61
C GLY A 115 1.75 0.69 4.77
N ASN A 116 1.34 1.44 5.80
CA ASN A 116 2.11 1.61 7.04
C ASN A 116 1.71 0.60 8.12
N TYR A 117 2.52 0.43 9.17
CA TYR A 117 2.31 -0.49 10.29
C TYR A 117 2.08 -1.96 9.88
N ASN A 118 2.69 -2.38 8.79
CA ASN A 118 2.55 -3.73 8.28
C ASN A 118 3.54 -4.71 8.94
N GLY A 119 3.19 -6.00 8.94
CA GLY A 119 4.16 -7.07 9.08
C GLY A 119 4.77 -7.43 7.73
N THR A 120 5.86 -8.18 7.73
CA THR A 120 6.45 -8.70 6.49
C THR A 120 5.70 -9.95 6.06
N PRO A 121 4.93 -9.93 4.97
CA PRO A 121 4.27 -11.14 4.48
C PRO A 121 5.34 -12.12 3.96
N PRO A 122 5.15 -13.44 4.16
CA PRO A 122 6.10 -14.43 3.65
C PRO A 122 6.12 -14.46 2.12
N ARG A 123 5.09 -13.96 1.49
CA ARG A 123 4.92 -13.79 0.05
C ARG A 123 3.93 -12.66 -0.20
N SER A 124 4.19 -11.86 -1.21
CA SER A 124 3.23 -10.91 -1.78
C SER A 124 3.13 -11.09 -3.29
N ILE A 125 1.98 -10.74 -3.84
CA ILE A 125 1.66 -10.83 -5.26
C ILE A 125 1.31 -9.43 -5.72
N THR A 126 2.14 -8.85 -6.60
CA THR A 126 1.90 -7.53 -7.18
C THR A 126 0.76 -7.59 -8.21
N VAL A 127 0.26 -6.42 -8.63
CA VAL A 127 -0.79 -6.35 -9.65
C VAL A 127 -0.32 -6.97 -10.96
N VAL A 128 0.92 -6.68 -11.38
CA VAL A 128 1.55 -7.28 -12.56
C VAL A 128 1.60 -8.80 -12.44
N GLU A 129 2.08 -9.32 -11.30
CA GLU A 129 2.15 -10.76 -11.08
C GLU A 129 0.77 -11.42 -11.10
N GLY A 130 -0.24 -10.81 -10.47
CA GLY A 130 -1.61 -11.31 -10.43
C GLY A 130 -2.21 -11.40 -11.82
N ILE A 131 -2.09 -10.33 -12.61
CA ILE A 131 -2.59 -10.29 -14.00
C ILE A 131 -1.84 -11.28 -14.89
N THR A 132 -0.50 -11.32 -14.79
CA THR A 132 0.29 -12.27 -15.58
C THR A 132 -0.14 -13.71 -15.33
N ARG A 133 -0.31 -14.10 -14.06
CA ARG A 133 -0.73 -15.46 -13.69
C ARG A 133 -2.13 -15.83 -14.17
N ILE A 134 -3.09 -14.89 -14.10
CA ILE A 134 -4.46 -15.19 -14.55
C ILE A 134 -4.52 -15.29 -16.06
N CYS A 135 -3.62 -14.62 -16.79
CA CYS A 135 -3.49 -14.64 -18.22
C CYS A 135 -2.61 -15.77 -18.76
N GLU A 136 -1.93 -16.55 -17.90
CA GLU A 136 -1.17 -17.73 -18.32
C GLU A 136 -2.06 -18.67 -19.13
N ASP A 137 -1.52 -19.21 -20.22
CA ASP A 137 -2.21 -20.11 -21.14
C ASP A 137 -3.50 -19.53 -21.80
N THR A 138 -3.66 -18.21 -21.79
CA THR A 138 -4.74 -17.49 -22.48
C THR A 138 -4.22 -16.80 -23.76
N GLY A 139 -5.09 -16.10 -24.46
CA GLY A 139 -4.71 -15.26 -25.61
C GLY A 139 -4.24 -13.86 -25.25
N TRP A 140 -4.13 -13.51 -23.98
CA TRP A 140 -3.63 -12.22 -23.55
C TRP A 140 -2.10 -12.15 -23.57
N ASP A 141 -1.56 -11.07 -24.16
CA ASP A 141 -0.15 -10.69 -24.11
C ASP A 141 0.01 -9.54 -23.12
N VAL A 142 0.57 -9.81 -21.95
CA VAL A 142 0.69 -8.86 -20.82
C VAL A 142 2.09 -8.25 -20.81
N ASN A 143 2.16 -6.93 -20.90
CA ASN A 143 3.39 -6.18 -20.94
C ASN A 143 3.40 -5.10 -19.84
N TYR A 144 4.54 -4.83 -19.22
CA TYR A 144 4.68 -3.92 -18.09
C TYR A 144 5.60 -2.73 -18.39
N ALA A 145 5.23 -1.55 -17.89
CA ALA A 145 6.10 -0.38 -17.81
C ALA A 145 5.82 0.39 -16.51
N GLU A 146 6.85 0.74 -15.75
CA GLU A 146 6.70 1.55 -14.55
C GLU A 146 6.17 2.96 -14.86
N GLY A 147 6.58 3.55 -15.96
CA GLY A 147 6.13 4.86 -16.45
C GLY A 147 6.69 6.04 -15.68
N CYS A 148 6.56 6.07 -14.37
CA CYS A 148 7.09 7.15 -13.54
C CYS A 148 7.49 6.66 -12.14
N LEU A 149 8.15 7.52 -11.38
CA LEU A 149 8.37 7.32 -9.94
C LEU A 149 7.05 7.52 -9.17
N LEU A 150 7.03 7.06 -7.92
CA LEU A 150 5.86 7.21 -7.06
C LEU A 150 5.52 8.69 -6.80
N TYR A 151 6.52 9.56 -6.67
CA TYR A 151 6.40 11.00 -6.49
C TYR A 151 7.60 11.74 -7.07
N ASP A 152 7.49 13.07 -7.18
CA ASP A 152 8.58 13.95 -7.62
C ASP A 152 9.66 14.05 -6.53
N ASP A 153 10.58 13.09 -6.49
CA ASP A 153 11.68 13.05 -5.53
C ASP A 153 12.73 14.13 -5.85
N PRO A 154 12.91 15.15 -5.00
CA PRO A 154 13.86 16.22 -5.24
C PRO A 154 15.33 15.75 -5.23
N SER A 155 15.63 14.58 -4.67
CA SER A 155 16.97 13.97 -4.69
C SER A 155 17.31 13.37 -6.05
N VAL A 156 16.31 13.03 -6.86
CA VAL A 156 16.46 12.53 -8.21
C VAL A 156 16.52 13.71 -9.19
N ARG A 157 17.50 13.69 -10.10
CA ARG A 157 17.60 14.75 -11.13
C ARG A 157 16.31 14.80 -11.95
N LYS A 158 15.75 16.01 -12.15
CA LYS A 158 14.50 16.21 -12.90
C LYS A 158 14.48 15.49 -14.26
N VAL A 159 15.62 15.42 -14.95
CA VAL A 159 15.75 14.72 -16.25
C VAL A 159 15.44 13.22 -16.16
N PHE A 160 15.51 12.62 -14.98
CA PHE A 160 15.24 11.20 -14.77
C PHE A 160 13.87 10.91 -14.16
N GLN A 161 13.15 11.91 -13.65
CA GLN A 161 11.87 11.71 -13.01
C GLN A 161 10.78 11.25 -13.98
N ASN A 162 10.74 11.86 -15.17
CA ASN A 162 9.70 11.61 -16.20
C ASN A 162 10.24 10.83 -17.41
N TYR A 163 11.46 10.33 -17.38
CA TYR A 163 12.08 9.75 -18.59
C TYR A 163 11.42 8.46 -19.06
N ARG A 164 10.65 7.79 -18.19
CA ARG A 164 9.96 6.54 -18.52
C ARG A 164 8.50 6.74 -18.95
N ILE A 165 7.91 7.93 -18.81
CA ILE A 165 6.55 8.20 -19.31
C ILE A 165 6.45 7.92 -20.82
N PRO A 166 7.39 8.34 -21.70
CA PRO A 166 7.33 7.99 -23.11
C PRO A 166 7.34 6.48 -23.40
N GLU A 167 8.04 5.68 -22.60
CA GLU A 167 8.01 4.22 -22.69
C GLU A 167 6.61 3.68 -22.41
N ALA A 168 5.98 4.16 -21.35
CA ALA A 168 4.62 3.75 -20.98
C ALA A 168 3.59 4.18 -22.04
N VAL A 169 3.71 5.38 -22.58
CA VAL A 169 2.87 5.89 -23.67
C VAL A 169 3.02 5.00 -24.92
N ALA A 170 4.25 4.72 -25.37
CA ALA A 170 4.49 3.86 -26.53
C ALA A 170 3.96 2.42 -26.30
N LEU A 171 4.07 1.92 -25.07
CA LEU A 171 3.50 0.63 -24.70
C LEU A 171 1.97 0.67 -24.81
N ALA A 172 1.30 1.68 -24.24
CA ALA A 172 -0.15 1.82 -24.30
C ALA A 172 -0.65 1.91 -25.75
N GLU A 173 -0.01 2.73 -26.60
CA GLU A 173 -0.32 2.83 -28.04
C GLU A 173 -0.22 1.51 -28.79
N SER A 174 0.63 0.59 -28.32
CA SER A 174 0.82 -0.73 -28.95
C SER A 174 -0.13 -1.80 -28.42
N CYS A 175 -1.00 -1.48 -27.46
CA CYS A 175 -1.88 -2.41 -26.78
C CYS A 175 -3.38 -2.10 -27.03
N ASP A 176 -4.24 -3.10 -26.81
CA ASP A 176 -5.70 -2.96 -26.93
C ASP A 176 -6.34 -2.42 -25.66
N LEU A 177 -5.62 -2.49 -24.54
CA LEU A 177 -6.06 -2.07 -23.21
C LEU A 177 -4.86 -1.67 -22.37
N ALA A 178 -5.00 -0.61 -21.57
CA ALA A 178 -4.06 -0.24 -20.54
C ALA A 178 -4.70 -0.38 -19.15
N ILE A 179 -3.99 -1.00 -18.22
CA ILE A 179 -4.29 -0.99 -16.78
C ILE A 179 -3.27 -0.08 -16.12
N VAL A 180 -3.72 1.04 -15.59
CA VAL A 180 -2.84 2.05 -14.98
C VAL A 180 -2.99 2.00 -13.47
N CYS A 181 -1.91 1.62 -12.77
CA CYS A 181 -1.84 1.47 -11.33
C CYS A 181 -1.09 2.65 -10.72
N VAL A 182 -1.83 3.48 -10.02
CA VAL A 182 -1.35 4.70 -9.34
C VAL A 182 -1.72 4.66 -7.87
N GLY A 183 -1.27 5.64 -7.10
CA GLY A 183 -1.63 5.76 -5.70
C GLY A 183 -0.45 6.17 -4.83
N LEU A 184 -0.44 5.66 -3.62
CA LEU A 184 0.53 5.99 -2.58
C LEU A 184 1.21 4.72 -2.06
N ASP A 185 2.09 4.90 -1.10
CA ASP A 185 2.63 3.88 -0.20
C ASP A 185 3.01 4.52 1.14
N SER A 186 3.59 3.75 2.06
CA SER A 186 3.97 4.22 3.38
C SER A 186 5.04 5.32 3.40
N THR A 187 5.72 5.59 2.28
CA THR A 187 6.68 6.71 2.17
C THR A 187 6.00 8.05 1.92
N LEU A 188 4.76 8.03 1.46
CA LEU A 188 3.93 9.22 1.24
C LEU A 188 2.81 9.35 2.29
N GLU A 189 2.29 8.23 2.77
CA GLU A 189 1.15 8.11 3.65
C GLU A 189 1.54 7.28 4.87
N GLY A 190 2.43 7.81 5.70
CA GLY A 190 2.99 7.16 6.87
C GLY A 190 2.77 7.94 8.16
N GLU A 191 3.48 7.56 9.22
CA GLU A 191 3.45 8.28 10.50
C GLU A 191 4.24 9.59 10.41
N GLN A 192 3.78 10.60 11.14
CA GLN A 192 4.47 11.88 11.25
C GLN A 192 5.93 11.69 11.70
N GLY A 193 6.86 12.12 10.87
CA GLY A 193 8.30 12.04 11.12
C GLY A 193 8.98 10.75 10.66
N ASP A 194 8.24 9.74 10.23
CA ASP A 194 8.79 8.47 9.72
C ASP A 194 8.98 8.49 8.20
N VAL A 195 8.30 9.41 7.51
CA VAL A 195 8.33 9.49 6.05
C VAL A 195 9.41 10.46 5.56
N GLY A 196 10.17 10.03 4.57
CA GLY A 196 11.23 10.80 3.94
C GLY A 196 10.78 11.54 2.66
N ASN A 197 9.50 11.89 2.54
CA ASN A 197 8.97 12.55 1.36
C ASN A 197 9.21 14.08 1.35
N ALA A 198 8.93 14.73 0.22
CA ALA A 198 9.10 16.17 0.04
C ALA A 198 8.24 17.03 0.98
N PHE A 199 7.20 16.46 1.57
CA PHE A 199 6.28 17.15 2.49
C PHE A 199 6.75 17.08 3.94
N ALA A 200 7.73 16.23 4.27
CA ALA A 200 8.26 15.99 5.61
C ALA A 200 7.17 15.69 6.68
N SER A 201 6.05 15.12 6.24
CA SER A 201 4.86 14.84 7.03
C SER A 201 4.29 13.47 6.67
N GLY A 202 3.64 12.79 7.62
CA GLY A 202 2.88 11.59 7.38
C GLY A 202 1.57 11.86 6.63
N ASP A 203 1.06 13.09 6.72
CA ASP A 203 -0.20 13.50 6.12
C ASP A 203 0.00 14.10 4.72
N LYS A 204 -0.94 13.83 3.84
CA LYS A 204 -0.99 14.47 2.52
C LYS A 204 -1.42 15.93 2.64
N PRO A 205 -0.87 16.84 1.82
CA PRO A 205 -1.28 18.24 1.81
C PRO A 205 -2.63 18.46 1.09
N ASP A 206 -3.04 17.53 0.22
CA ASP A 206 -4.26 17.57 -0.57
C ASP A 206 -4.76 16.15 -0.89
N LEU A 207 -5.82 16.03 -1.69
CA LEU A 207 -6.40 14.75 -2.11
C LEU A 207 -5.90 14.29 -3.48
N LEU A 208 -4.95 14.97 -4.10
CA LEU A 208 -4.49 14.66 -5.44
C LEU A 208 -3.45 13.54 -5.43
N LEU A 209 -3.38 12.81 -6.52
CA LEU A 209 -2.20 11.99 -6.84
C LEU A 209 -0.96 12.89 -6.97
N PRO A 210 0.24 12.39 -6.67
CA PRO A 210 1.48 13.08 -7.01
C PRO A 210 1.49 13.54 -8.46
N LYS A 211 2.02 14.75 -8.72
CA LYS A 211 1.95 15.36 -10.04
C LYS A 211 2.49 14.46 -11.16
N ILE A 212 3.60 13.77 -10.90
CA ILE A 212 4.22 12.87 -11.88
C ILE A 212 3.29 11.71 -12.27
N GLN A 213 2.47 11.20 -11.35
CA GLN A 213 1.48 10.17 -11.64
C GLN A 213 0.30 10.74 -12.43
N ARG A 214 -0.14 11.96 -12.13
CA ARG A 214 -1.16 12.66 -12.94
C ARG A 214 -0.69 12.85 -14.38
N ASP A 215 0.56 13.31 -14.55
CA ASP A 215 1.18 13.48 -15.88
C ASP A 215 1.24 12.14 -16.64
N LEU A 216 1.49 11.01 -15.96
CA LEU A 216 1.47 9.68 -16.55
C LEU A 216 0.06 9.29 -17.00
N VAL A 217 -0.95 9.40 -16.11
CA VAL A 217 -2.34 9.03 -16.41
C VAL A 217 -2.88 9.83 -17.60
N GLU A 218 -2.68 11.16 -17.59
CA GLU A 218 -3.13 12.05 -18.64
C GLU A 218 -2.50 11.68 -20.00
N GLN A 219 -1.20 11.41 -20.03
CA GLN A 219 -0.52 11.04 -21.28
C GLN A 219 -0.91 9.66 -21.78
N VAL A 220 -1.16 8.68 -20.88
CA VAL A 220 -1.67 7.36 -21.30
C VAL A 220 -3.09 7.47 -21.82
N ILE A 221 -3.97 8.24 -21.18
CA ILE A 221 -5.35 8.50 -21.69
C ILE A 221 -5.29 9.17 -23.07
N ALA A 222 -4.37 10.11 -23.28
CA ALA A 222 -4.23 10.82 -24.55
C ALA A 222 -3.84 9.93 -25.73
N THR A 223 -3.36 8.68 -25.50
CA THR A 223 -3.13 7.69 -26.58
C THR A 223 -4.42 7.22 -27.26
N GLY A 224 -5.56 7.36 -26.57
CA GLY A 224 -6.84 6.80 -27.03
C GLY A 224 -7.03 5.33 -26.72
N THR A 225 -6.02 4.65 -26.16
CA THR A 225 -6.17 3.27 -25.67
C THR A 225 -7.10 3.25 -24.45
N PRO A 226 -8.12 2.37 -24.38
CA PRO A 226 -8.97 2.25 -23.21
C PRO A 226 -8.16 2.03 -21.92
N VAL A 227 -8.44 2.79 -20.84
CA VAL A 227 -7.69 2.75 -19.59
C VAL A 227 -8.56 2.27 -18.44
N ILE A 228 -8.19 1.19 -17.77
CA ILE A 228 -8.71 0.84 -16.45
C ILE A 228 -7.77 1.43 -15.43
N LEU A 229 -8.28 2.33 -14.58
CA LEU A 229 -7.51 2.98 -13.54
C LEU A 229 -7.62 2.20 -12.22
N ILE A 230 -6.49 1.83 -11.63
CA ILE A 230 -6.43 1.18 -10.32
C ILE A 230 -5.70 2.12 -9.36
N ASP A 231 -6.39 2.51 -8.30
CA ASP A 231 -5.85 3.35 -7.24
C ASP A 231 -5.51 2.50 -6.00
N LEU A 232 -4.24 2.54 -5.60
CA LEU A 232 -3.72 1.88 -4.41
C LEU A 232 -3.30 2.96 -3.40
N ALA A 233 -4.20 3.32 -2.50
CA ALA A 233 -3.97 4.34 -1.48
C ALA A 233 -4.79 4.04 -0.22
N GLY A 234 -4.28 4.35 0.96
CA GLY A 234 -4.97 4.14 2.23
C GLY A 234 -5.98 5.24 2.58
N SER A 235 -5.99 6.33 1.83
CA SER A 235 -6.86 7.49 2.03
C SER A 235 -7.55 7.91 0.74
N PRO A 236 -8.57 8.79 0.80
CA PRO A 236 -9.23 9.31 -0.40
C PRO A 236 -8.27 9.97 -1.37
N ILE A 237 -8.44 9.66 -2.64
CA ILE A 237 -7.79 10.34 -3.76
C ILE A 237 -8.88 10.95 -4.63
N ASP A 238 -8.71 12.21 -5.03
CA ASP A 238 -9.57 12.85 -6.02
C ASP A 238 -9.22 12.33 -7.42
N LEU A 239 -10.09 11.49 -7.94
CA LEU A 239 -10.01 10.89 -9.29
C LEU A 239 -11.04 11.50 -10.25
N SER A 240 -11.74 12.56 -9.86
CA SER A 240 -12.82 13.19 -10.64
C SER A 240 -12.37 13.64 -12.02
N ALA A 241 -11.11 14.09 -12.15
CA ALA A 241 -10.53 14.46 -13.43
C ALA A 241 -10.55 13.34 -14.48
N TYR A 242 -10.60 12.06 -14.04
CA TYR A 242 -10.52 10.88 -14.92
C TYR A 242 -11.87 10.19 -15.10
N GLU A 243 -12.87 10.51 -14.26
CA GLU A 243 -14.15 9.81 -14.24
C GLU A 243 -14.82 9.72 -15.62
N ASP A 244 -14.84 10.78 -16.39
CA ASP A 244 -15.44 10.80 -17.72
C ASP A 244 -14.51 10.28 -18.83
N GLN A 245 -13.22 10.03 -18.51
CA GLN A 245 -12.20 9.71 -19.51
C GLN A 245 -11.82 8.23 -19.53
N VAL A 246 -12.12 7.48 -18.45
CA VAL A 246 -11.77 6.07 -18.35
C VAL A 246 -13.01 5.20 -18.18
N PRO A 247 -13.06 4.00 -18.77
CA PRO A 247 -14.22 3.10 -18.69
C PRO A 247 -14.39 2.45 -17.31
N ALA A 248 -13.34 2.29 -16.51
CA ALA A 248 -13.45 1.71 -15.18
C ALA A 248 -12.41 2.27 -14.20
N ILE A 249 -12.81 2.39 -12.93
CA ILE A 249 -11.94 2.81 -11.80
C ILE A 249 -12.15 1.84 -10.66
N LEU A 250 -11.07 1.21 -10.19
CA LEU A 250 -11.03 0.33 -9.03
C LEU A 250 -10.15 0.96 -7.95
N HIS A 251 -10.71 1.20 -6.77
CA HIS A 251 -9.95 1.60 -5.59
C HIS A 251 -9.67 0.36 -4.74
N ALA A 252 -8.39 0.03 -4.58
CA ALA A 252 -7.95 -1.23 -3.98
C ALA A 252 -7.39 -1.06 -2.57
N TRP A 253 -7.31 0.17 -2.03
CA TRP A 253 -6.66 0.46 -0.74
C TRP A 253 -5.20 -0.03 -0.72
N TYR A 254 -4.76 -0.56 0.42
CA TYR A 254 -3.55 -1.37 0.57
C TYR A 254 -3.98 -2.83 0.73
N PRO A 255 -4.07 -3.61 -0.37
CA PRO A 255 -4.82 -4.86 -0.39
C PRO A 255 -4.08 -6.06 0.23
N GLY A 256 -2.89 -5.85 0.79
CA GLY A 256 -2.11 -6.89 1.44
C GLY A 256 -1.40 -7.86 0.50
N GLY A 257 -0.80 -8.91 1.08
CA GLY A 257 0.09 -9.82 0.33
C GLY A 257 -0.58 -10.60 -0.81
N GLU A 258 -1.88 -10.80 -0.78
CA GLU A 258 -2.65 -11.44 -1.86
C GLU A 258 -3.37 -10.43 -2.78
N GLY A 259 -3.04 -9.12 -2.65
CA GLY A 259 -3.73 -8.04 -3.34
C GLY A 259 -3.74 -8.14 -4.85
N GLY A 260 -2.60 -8.44 -5.47
CA GLY A 260 -2.53 -8.59 -6.93
C GLY A 260 -3.38 -9.75 -7.45
N ARG A 261 -3.48 -10.86 -6.69
CA ARG A 261 -4.40 -11.96 -7.01
C ARG A 261 -5.85 -11.50 -6.94
N ALA A 262 -6.23 -10.79 -5.87
CA ALA A 262 -7.59 -10.29 -5.68
C ALA A 262 -7.99 -9.32 -6.80
N ILE A 263 -7.13 -8.36 -7.12
CA ILE A 263 -7.34 -7.39 -8.19
C ILE A 263 -7.51 -8.11 -9.54
N ALA A 264 -6.62 -9.05 -9.88
CA ALA A 264 -6.71 -9.81 -11.12
C ALA A 264 -8.04 -10.60 -11.21
N ASP A 265 -8.42 -11.31 -10.14
CA ASP A 265 -9.67 -12.08 -10.10
C ASP A 265 -10.91 -11.17 -10.23
N ILE A 266 -10.89 -9.94 -9.71
CA ILE A 266 -11.93 -8.92 -9.92
C ILE A 266 -11.96 -8.46 -11.36
N LEU A 267 -10.82 -8.09 -11.94
CA LEU A 267 -10.75 -7.60 -13.32
C LEU A 267 -11.30 -8.61 -14.34
N PHE A 268 -11.04 -9.89 -14.11
CA PHE A 268 -11.49 -10.98 -15.00
C PHE A 268 -12.79 -11.67 -14.53
N GLY A 269 -13.48 -11.09 -13.55
CA GLY A 269 -14.82 -11.53 -13.14
C GLY A 269 -14.89 -12.90 -12.46
N LYS A 270 -13.78 -13.41 -11.92
CA LYS A 270 -13.82 -14.62 -11.08
C LYS A 270 -14.52 -14.36 -9.75
N VAL A 271 -14.42 -13.12 -9.27
CA VAL A 271 -15.09 -12.63 -8.06
C VAL A 271 -15.64 -11.23 -8.30
N SER A 272 -16.69 -10.86 -7.57
CA SER A 272 -17.23 -9.50 -7.58
C SER A 272 -16.64 -8.67 -6.47
N PRO A 273 -16.21 -7.41 -6.70
CA PRO A 273 -15.75 -6.53 -5.65
C PRO A 273 -16.89 -6.23 -4.67
N GLY A 274 -16.66 -6.48 -3.38
CA GLY A 274 -17.68 -6.32 -2.32
C GLY A 274 -17.58 -5.01 -1.57
N GLY A 275 -16.45 -4.32 -1.65
CA GLY A 275 -16.11 -3.14 -0.87
C GLY A 275 -17.05 -1.96 -1.07
N LYS A 276 -17.17 -1.16 -0.02
CA LYS A 276 -17.92 0.10 0.02
C LYS A 276 -17.02 1.17 0.62
N LEU A 277 -17.13 2.40 0.12
CA LEU A 277 -16.41 3.53 0.69
C LEU A 277 -16.91 3.78 2.13
N PRO A 278 -16.03 3.80 3.14
CA PRO A 278 -16.39 4.07 4.54
C PRO A 278 -16.57 5.56 4.81
N LEU A 279 -16.19 6.41 3.87
CA LEU A 279 -16.26 7.86 3.95
C LEU A 279 -16.46 8.47 2.57
N THR A 280 -16.82 9.75 2.52
CA THR A 280 -17.01 10.49 1.26
C THR A 280 -15.65 10.83 0.65
N PHE A 281 -15.46 10.52 -0.63
CA PHE A 281 -14.37 11.06 -1.42
C PHE A 281 -14.81 12.42 -1.99
N TYR A 282 -14.00 13.43 -1.76
CA TYR A 282 -14.25 14.80 -2.21
C TYR A 282 -13.45 15.10 -3.48
N TYR A 283 -13.91 16.15 -4.18
CA TYR A 283 -13.20 16.72 -5.33
C TYR A 283 -12.06 17.63 -4.84
#